data_d76e34de6212cb33031fdc3958c52f2d
#
_entry.id   d76e34de6212cb33031fdc3958c52f2d
#
_cell.length_a   1.000
_cell.length_b   1.000
_cell.length_c   1.000
_cell.angle_alpha   90.00
_cell.angle_beta   90.00
_cell.angle_gamma   90.00
#
_symmetry.space_group_name_H-M   'P 1'
#
loop_
_entity.id
_entity.type
_entity.pdbx_description
1 polymer ?
#
loop_
_entity_poly.entity_id
_entity_poly.type
_entity_poly.pdbx_seq_one_letter_code
_entity_poly.pdbx_strand_id
1 'polypeptide(L)'
;MYAKRQQWISPEEYLEMERQAETKSEYIAGEIFAMAGASRSHNLIVRNISRGLDPQREGQACEVYTNDMRVEVDPTGLYTYPDVVIVCGQPQFKGASEDTLLNPTVIMEVLSDSTASYDRGEKFEHYGTLPSLTDYLLIAQDRAAIEQRVRTDHGWQLAFHYGLDAVVPLPSIGCALPLSDVYDRIEFANPQAARGSFRIVKEEREEYGVE
;
A
#
# COMPACT_ATOMS: atom_id res chain seq x y z
N MET A 1 -34.63 4.16 21.73
CA MET A 1 -33.33 4.65 21.22
C MET A 1 -33.51 4.82 19.72
N TYR A 2 -33.48 6.04 19.22
CA TYR A 2 -33.47 6.28 17.75
C TYR A 2 -32.03 6.07 17.29
N ALA A 3 -31.78 5.06 16.44
CA ALA A 3 -30.52 4.93 15.72
C ALA A 3 -30.34 6.22 14.91
N LYS A 4 -29.24 6.96 15.12
CA LYS A 4 -28.83 8.01 14.19
C LYS A 4 -28.72 7.33 12.83
N ARG A 5 -29.58 7.69 11.87
CA ARG A 5 -29.36 7.32 10.46
C ARG A 5 -28.03 7.93 10.08
N GLN A 6 -27.03 7.10 9.86
CA GLN A 6 -25.80 7.52 9.20
C GLN A 6 -26.22 8.08 7.85
N GLN A 7 -25.94 9.37 7.61
CA GLN A 7 -26.32 10.02 6.37
C GLN A 7 -25.44 9.43 5.29
N TRP A 8 -26.03 8.76 4.32
CA TRP A 8 -25.30 8.26 3.16
C TRP A 8 -24.80 9.46 2.35
N ILE A 9 -23.51 9.48 2.02
CA ILE A 9 -22.83 10.55 1.29
C ILE A 9 -22.55 10.01 -0.12
N SER A 10 -22.84 10.78 -1.16
CA SER A 10 -22.50 10.39 -2.53
C SER A 10 -21.00 10.57 -2.79
N PRO A 11 -20.42 9.89 -3.79
CA PRO A 11 -19.03 10.11 -4.20
C PRO A 11 -18.74 11.57 -4.57
N GLU A 12 -19.67 12.25 -5.21
CA GLU A 12 -19.53 13.65 -5.61
C GLU A 12 -19.49 14.57 -4.38
N GLU A 13 -20.39 14.35 -3.42
CA GLU A 13 -20.41 15.10 -2.15
C GLU A 13 -19.11 14.85 -1.36
N TYR A 14 -18.63 13.60 -1.29
CA TYR A 14 -17.34 13.29 -0.66
C TYR A 14 -16.20 14.06 -1.33
N LEU A 15 -16.08 14.01 -2.65
CA LEU A 15 -15.01 14.68 -3.38
C LEU A 15 -15.02 16.22 -3.17
N GLU A 16 -16.20 16.82 -3.08
CA GLU A 16 -16.33 18.25 -2.78
C GLU A 16 -15.90 18.57 -1.35
N MET A 17 -16.35 17.76 -0.37
CA MET A 17 -15.96 17.89 1.03
C MET A 17 -14.45 17.69 1.21
N GLU A 18 -13.89 16.64 0.61
CA GLU A 18 -12.48 16.28 0.73
C GLU A 18 -11.53 17.34 0.18
N ARG A 19 -11.90 18.03 -0.90
CA ARG A 19 -11.13 19.16 -1.46
C ARG A 19 -11.07 20.38 -0.55
N GLN A 20 -12.00 20.50 0.39
CA GLN A 20 -12.08 21.60 1.36
C GLN A 20 -11.59 21.17 2.76
N ALA A 21 -11.34 19.88 2.96
CA ALA A 21 -10.98 19.35 4.25
C ALA A 21 -9.52 19.67 4.63
N GLU A 22 -9.27 19.91 5.92
CA GLU A 22 -7.91 20.09 6.46
C GLU A 22 -7.17 18.75 6.64
N THR A 23 -7.91 17.63 6.69
CA THR A 23 -7.38 16.29 6.89
C THR A 23 -7.98 15.34 5.88
N LYS A 24 -7.17 14.39 5.39
CA LYS A 24 -7.60 13.39 4.42
C LYS A 24 -8.51 12.33 5.03
N SER A 25 -9.39 11.81 4.19
CA SER A 25 -10.25 10.68 4.52
C SER A 25 -10.39 9.71 3.35
N GLU A 26 -10.58 8.43 3.67
CA GLU A 26 -11.01 7.42 2.70
C GLU A 26 -12.54 7.39 2.64
N TYR A 27 -13.08 6.98 1.49
CA TYR A 27 -14.53 6.84 1.30
C TYR A 27 -14.84 5.51 0.66
N ILE A 28 -15.86 4.83 1.21
CA ILE A 28 -16.42 3.63 0.60
C ILE A 28 -17.91 3.51 0.92
N ALA A 29 -18.71 3.18 -0.08
CA ALA A 29 -20.12 2.82 0.06
C ALA A 29 -20.96 3.83 0.86
N GLY A 30 -20.66 5.13 0.75
CA GLY A 30 -21.38 6.21 1.45
C GLY A 30 -20.84 6.56 2.82
N GLU A 31 -19.75 5.94 3.26
CA GLU A 31 -19.09 6.17 4.55
C GLU A 31 -17.72 6.82 4.36
N ILE A 32 -17.35 7.70 5.31
CA ILE A 32 -16.08 8.41 5.32
C ILE A 32 -15.26 7.98 6.54
N PHE A 33 -13.99 7.62 6.31
CA PHE A 33 -13.05 7.17 7.32
C PHE A 33 -11.86 8.13 7.39
N ALA A 34 -11.68 8.80 8.53
CA ALA A 34 -10.57 9.70 8.72
C ALA A 34 -9.23 8.95 8.72
N MET A 35 -8.25 9.48 8.00
CA MET A 35 -6.91 8.94 7.98
C MET A 35 -6.10 9.39 9.20
N ALA A 36 -5.32 8.48 9.77
CA ALA A 36 -4.42 8.78 10.87
C ALA A 36 -3.11 9.41 10.38
N GLY A 37 -2.41 10.12 11.28
CA GLY A 37 -1.07 10.61 11.00
C GLY A 37 -0.02 9.49 10.90
N ALA A 38 1.06 9.75 10.18
CA ALA A 38 2.13 8.80 9.92
C ALA A 38 3.30 8.91 10.93
N SER A 39 3.93 7.78 11.28
CA SER A 39 5.12 7.72 12.12
C SER A 39 6.36 8.28 11.42
N ARG A 40 7.46 8.52 12.17
CA ARG A 40 8.76 8.85 11.58
C ARG A 40 9.25 7.76 10.62
N SER A 41 9.16 6.50 11.01
CA SER A 41 9.58 5.36 10.18
C SER A 41 8.76 5.27 8.90
N HIS A 42 7.44 5.42 9.00
CA HIS A 42 6.55 5.46 7.85
C HIS A 42 7.01 6.53 6.82
N ASN A 43 7.17 7.77 7.26
CA ASN A 43 7.58 8.87 6.38
C ASN A 43 8.96 8.64 5.74
N LEU A 44 9.92 8.05 6.47
CA LEU A 44 11.24 7.73 5.92
C LEU A 44 11.15 6.61 4.87
N ILE A 45 10.36 5.57 5.10
CA ILE A 45 10.16 4.47 4.17
C ILE A 45 9.55 5.00 2.86
N VAL A 46 8.46 5.77 2.93
CA VAL A 46 7.81 6.38 1.74
C VAL A 46 8.81 7.22 0.94
N ARG A 47 9.55 8.10 1.61
CA ARG A 47 10.58 8.93 0.98
C ARG A 47 11.69 8.08 0.33
N ASN A 48 12.15 7.04 1.00
CA ASN A 48 13.23 6.19 0.51
C ASN A 48 12.79 5.40 -0.73
N ILE A 49 11.56 4.88 -0.75
CA ILE A 49 10.96 4.21 -1.91
C ILE A 49 10.92 5.16 -3.09
N SER A 50 10.36 6.36 -2.92
CA SER A 50 10.27 7.36 -4.00
C SER A 50 11.66 7.68 -4.56
N ARG A 51 12.62 7.99 -3.69
CA ARG A 51 14.00 8.28 -4.08
C ARG A 51 14.67 7.11 -4.84
N GLY A 52 14.43 5.88 -4.42
CA GLY A 52 15.03 4.69 -5.02
C GLY A 52 14.46 4.37 -6.40
N LEU A 53 13.22 4.73 -6.66
CA LEU A 53 12.54 4.44 -7.92
C LEU A 53 12.76 5.51 -9.00
N ASP A 54 12.84 6.79 -8.63
CA ASP A 54 12.97 7.90 -9.58
C ASP A 54 14.13 7.77 -10.57
N PRO A 55 15.38 7.49 -10.14
CA PRO A 55 16.50 7.35 -11.06
C PRO A 55 16.38 6.16 -12.02
N GLN A 56 15.73 5.09 -11.59
CA GLN A 56 15.57 3.87 -12.40
C GLN A 56 14.57 4.05 -13.54
N ARG A 57 13.75 5.09 -13.49
CA ARG A 57 12.72 5.38 -14.48
C ARG A 57 13.11 6.47 -15.47
N GLU A 58 14.35 6.94 -15.43
CA GLU A 58 14.85 7.93 -16.38
C GLU A 58 14.67 7.42 -17.82
N GLY A 59 13.91 8.19 -18.62
CA GLY A 59 13.54 7.80 -19.98
C GLY A 59 12.30 6.89 -20.10
N GLN A 60 11.65 6.50 -18.99
CA GLN A 60 10.37 5.78 -19.02
C GLN A 60 9.20 6.74 -18.76
N ALA A 61 8.06 6.46 -19.38
CA ALA A 61 6.84 7.24 -19.22
C ALA A 61 6.08 6.77 -17.95
N CYS A 62 6.70 6.88 -16.76
CA CYS A 62 6.07 6.57 -15.49
C CYS A 62 6.20 7.75 -14.52
N GLU A 63 5.17 7.96 -13.72
CA GLU A 63 5.11 8.98 -12.68
C GLU A 63 4.95 8.30 -11.31
N VAL A 64 5.63 8.84 -10.26
CA VAL A 64 5.47 8.39 -8.87
C VAL A 64 4.80 9.48 -8.07
N TYR A 65 3.76 9.12 -7.37
CA TYR A 65 3.07 9.98 -6.42
C TYR A 65 3.17 9.39 -5.01
N THR A 66 3.21 10.25 -4.01
CA THR A 66 3.28 9.84 -2.61
C THR A 66 2.21 10.54 -1.79
N ASN A 67 1.59 9.83 -0.87
CA ASN A 67 0.68 10.30 0.18
C ASN A 67 -0.57 11.06 -0.27
N ASP A 68 -0.48 11.97 -1.24
CA ASP A 68 -1.55 12.94 -1.53
C ASP A 68 -2.29 12.67 -2.85
N MET A 69 -1.85 11.69 -3.64
CA MET A 69 -2.58 11.26 -4.82
C MET A 69 -3.71 10.32 -4.43
N ARG A 70 -4.94 10.78 -4.55
CA ARG A 70 -6.12 9.93 -4.36
C ARG A 70 -6.24 8.94 -5.52
N VAL A 71 -6.63 7.73 -5.21
CA VAL A 71 -6.98 6.69 -6.18
C VAL A 71 -8.46 6.36 -6.04
N GLU A 72 -9.17 6.32 -7.17
CA GLU A 72 -10.51 5.76 -7.26
C GLU A 72 -10.43 4.31 -7.72
N VAL A 73 -11.11 3.44 -7.00
CA VAL A 73 -11.35 2.05 -7.41
C VAL A 73 -12.79 1.95 -7.91
N ASP A 74 -13.01 2.39 -9.16
CA ASP A 74 -14.35 2.53 -9.76
C ASP A 74 -15.24 1.27 -9.61
N PRO A 75 -14.75 0.03 -9.83
CA PRO A 75 -15.61 -1.16 -9.69
C PRO A 75 -16.22 -1.34 -8.29
N THR A 76 -15.60 -0.78 -7.25
CA THR A 76 -16.04 -0.93 -5.85
C THR A 76 -16.48 0.36 -5.19
N GLY A 77 -16.17 1.51 -5.81
CA GLY A 77 -16.49 2.84 -5.31
C GLY A 77 -15.62 3.29 -4.12
N LEU A 78 -14.44 2.67 -3.93
CA LEU A 78 -13.46 3.11 -2.93
C LEU A 78 -12.67 4.31 -3.45
N TYR A 79 -12.53 5.34 -2.60
CA TYR A 79 -11.57 6.43 -2.76
C TYR A 79 -10.58 6.39 -1.60
N THR A 80 -9.29 6.33 -1.90
CA THR A 80 -8.24 6.13 -0.90
C THR A 80 -6.97 6.85 -1.30
N TYR A 81 -6.01 6.98 -0.38
CA TYR A 81 -4.71 7.62 -0.60
C TYR A 81 -3.60 6.61 -0.30
N PRO A 82 -3.11 5.87 -1.31
CA PRO A 82 -1.96 5.00 -1.11
C PRO A 82 -0.71 5.78 -0.69
N ASP A 83 0.15 5.16 0.10
CA ASP A 83 1.41 5.78 0.51
C ASP A 83 2.34 6.06 -0.67
N VAL A 84 2.41 5.14 -1.63
CA VAL A 84 3.09 5.34 -2.92
C VAL A 84 2.25 4.73 -4.03
N VAL A 85 2.03 5.49 -5.09
CA VAL A 85 1.38 5.01 -6.31
C VAL A 85 2.22 5.35 -7.53
N ILE A 86 2.35 4.40 -8.45
CA ILE A 86 3.05 4.56 -9.71
C ILE A 86 2.08 4.32 -10.84
N VAL A 87 2.10 5.20 -11.83
CA VAL A 87 1.38 5.03 -13.08
C VAL A 87 2.36 5.07 -14.24
N CYS A 88 2.26 4.12 -15.16
CA CYS A 88 3.06 4.08 -16.37
C CYS A 88 2.19 4.27 -17.62
N GLY A 89 2.73 4.96 -18.61
CA GLY A 89 1.98 5.40 -19.79
C GLY A 89 1.17 6.67 -19.51
N GLN A 90 -0.01 6.79 -20.12
CA GLN A 90 -0.84 7.99 -19.99
C GLN A 90 -1.64 7.93 -18.68
N PRO A 91 -1.40 8.81 -17.71
CA PRO A 91 -2.23 8.92 -16.52
C PRO A 91 -3.68 9.27 -16.86
N GLN A 92 -4.62 8.62 -16.19
CA GLN A 92 -6.05 8.90 -16.31
C GLN A 92 -6.57 9.46 -15.00
N PHE A 93 -7.16 10.65 -15.06
CA PHE A 93 -7.68 11.31 -13.87
C PHE A 93 -9.19 11.49 -13.94
N LYS A 94 -9.84 11.54 -12.77
CA LYS A 94 -11.25 11.87 -12.65
C LYS A 94 -11.46 13.38 -12.73
N GLY A 95 -12.09 13.82 -13.82
CA GLY A 95 -12.39 15.25 -14.00
C GLY A 95 -11.15 16.09 -14.35
N ALA A 96 -11.27 17.41 -14.22
CA ALA A 96 -10.25 18.38 -14.66
C ALA A 96 -9.26 18.77 -13.56
N SER A 97 -9.49 18.35 -12.32
CA SER A 97 -8.62 18.70 -11.16
C SER A 97 -7.35 17.87 -11.07
N GLU A 98 -7.29 16.74 -11.77
CA GLU A 98 -6.14 15.79 -11.74
C GLU A 98 -5.73 15.37 -10.32
N ASP A 99 -6.70 15.33 -9.40
CA ASP A 99 -6.50 15.00 -7.99
C ASP A 99 -6.90 13.55 -7.63
N THR A 100 -7.40 12.80 -8.61
CA THR A 100 -7.87 11.42 -8.42
C THR A 100 -7.45 10.56 -9.60
N LEU A 101 -6.50 9.65 -9.38
CA LEU A 101 -5.95 8.73 -10.39
C LEU A 101 -6.87 7.50 -10.55
N LEU A 102 -7.07 7.06 -11.80
CA LEU A 102 -7.95 5.95 -12.15
C LEU A 102 -7.20 4.67 -12.57
N ASN A 103 -5.94 4.80 -13.02
CA ASN A 103 -5.20 3.70 -13.63
C ASN A 103 -3.80 3.48 -13.03
N PRO A 104 -3.68 3.26 -11.71
CA PRO A 104 -2.40 2.96 -11.09
C PRO A 104 -1.82 1.65 -11.65
N THR A 105 -0.49 1.62 -11.85
CA THR A 105 0.25 0.42 -12.25
C THR A 105 0.80 -0.34 -11.04
N VAL A 106 1.34 0.39 -10.05
CA VAL A 106 1.85 -0.18 -8.80
C VAL A 106 1.29 0.63 -7.63
N ILE A 107 0.85 -0.06 -6.58
CA ILE A 107 0.45 0.55 -5.30
C ILE A 107 1.32 -0.04 -4.20
N MET A 108 1.77 0.81 -3.27
CA MET A 108 2.54 0.40 -2.09
C MET A 108 1.95 1.04 -0.84
N GLU A 109 1.76 0.23 0.20
CA GLU A 109 1.27 0.65 1.52
C GLU A 109 2.30 0.31 2.61
N VAL A 110 2.59 1.27 3.45
CA VAL A 110 3.50 1.09 4.61
C VAL A 110 2.65 0.72 5.82
N LEU A 111 2.71 -0.54 6.20
CA LEU A 111 1.85 -1.13 7.22
C LEU A 111 2.01 -0.45 8.58
N SER A 112 0.89 -0.15 9.22
CA SER A 112 0.82 0.23 10.64
C SER A 112 0.12 -0.87 11.44
N ASP A 113 0.31 -0.89 12.77
CA ASP A 113 -0.36 -1.88 13.63
C ASP A 113 -1.89 -1.81 13.53
N SER A 114 -2.43 -0.62 13.26
CA SER A 114 -3.88 -0.39 13.17
C SER A 114 -4.48 -0.74 11.82
N THR A 115 -3.72 -0.66 10.72
CA THR A 115 -4.25 -0.83 9.34
C THR A 115 -3.79 -2.11 8.66
N ALA A 116 -2.74 -2.78 9.18
CA ALA A 116 -2.11 -3.92 8.51
C ALA A 116 -3.08 -5.06 8.12
N SER A 117 -4.11 -5.31 8.91
CA SER A 117 -5.12 -6.33 8.59
C SER A 117 -6.02 -5.89 7.44
N TYR A 118 -6.45 -4.64 7.45
CA TYR A 118 -7.26 -4.02 6.40
C TYR A 118 -6.49 -3.95 5.07
N ASP A 119 -5.23 -3.51 5.10
CA ASP A 119 -4.38 -3.39 3.91
C ASP A 119 -4.11 -4.76 3.26
N ARG A 120 -3.95 -5.85 4.09
CA ARG A 120 -3.78 -7.21 3.59
C ARG A 120 -5.05 -7.85 3.03
N GLY A 121 -6.21 -7.46 3.55
CA GLY A 121 -7.51 -8.04 3.24
C GLY A 121 -8.37 -7.14 2.34
N GLU A 122 -9.31 -6.44 2.94
CA GLU A 122 -10.35 -5.68 2.24
C GLU A 122 -9.80 -4.66 1.24
N LYS A 123 -8.75 -3.91 1.61
CA LYS A 123 -8.14 -2.92 0.72
C LYS A 123 -7.54 -3.57 -0.52
N PHE A 124 -6.90 -4.73 -0.36
CA PHE A 124 -6.41 -5.51 -1.50
C PHE A 124 -7.56 -6.05 -2.37
N GLU A 125 -8.66 -6.49 -1.79
CA GLU A 125 -9.82 -6.96 -2.57
C GLU A 125 -10.33 -5.86 -3.49
N HIS A 126 -10.39 -4.62 -3.00
CA HIS A 126 -10.72 -3.45 -3.82
C HIS A 126 -9.67 -3.21 -4.91
N TYR A 127 -8.40 -3.02 -4.55
CA TYR A 127 -7.32 -2.75 -5.50
C TYR A 127 -7.17 -3.83 -6.56
N GLY A 128 -7.37 -5.10 -6.17
CA GLY A 128 -7.32 -6.24 -7.06
C GLY A 128 -8.31 -6.20 -8.22
N THR A 129 -9.37 -5.38 -8.13
CA THR A 129 -10.35 -5.18 -9.21
C THR A 129 -9.87 -4.22 -10.29
N LEU A 130 -8.86 -3.37 -10.02
CA LEU A 130 -8.30 -2.43 -10.99
C LEU A 130 -7.55 -3.18 -12.11
N PRO A 131 -7.98 -3.06 -13.38
CA PRO A 131 -7.32 -3.78 -14.48
C PRO A 131 -5.88 -3.34 -14.72
N SER A 132 -5.56 -2.07 -14.42
CA SER A 132 -4.24 -1.46 -14.62
C SER A 132 -3.21 -1.89 -13.58
N LEU A 133 -3.66 -2.33 -12.40
CA LEU A 133 -2.77 -2.66 -11.29
C LEU A 133 -2.06 -3.99 -11.56
N THR A 134 -0.74 -3.96 -11.56
CA THR A 134 0.13 -5.14 -11.76
C THR A 134 0.80 -5.61 -10.48
N ASP A 135 1.14 -4.68 -9.59
CA ASP A 135 1.84 -4.98 -8.34
C ASP A 135 1.21 -4.24 -7.16
N TYR A 136 1.04 -4.97 -6.06
CA TYR A 136 0.64 -4.41 -4.76
C TYR A 136 1.64 -4.83 -3.70
N LEU A 137 2.29 -3.85 -3.04
CA LEU A 137 3.33 -4.08 -2.06
C LEU A 137 2.89 -3.61 -0.68
N LEU A 138 3.19 -4.42 0.33
CA LEU A 138 2.96 -4.13 1.73
C LEU A 138 4.29 -4.10 2.46
N ILE A 139 4.69 -2.94 2.98
CA ILE A 139 6.00 -2.68 3.56
C ILE A 139 5.90 -2.64 5.08
N ALA A 140 6.59 -3.53 5.77
CA ALA A 140 6.61 -3.55 7.23
C ALA A 140 7.43 -2.39 7.79
N GLN A 141 7.00 -1.81 8.94
CA GLN A 141 7.77 -0.77 9.64
C GLN A 141 8.70 -1.32 10.73
N ASP A 142 8.38 -2.50 11.26
CA ASP A 142 9.02 -3.13 12.41
C ASP A 142 10.17 -4.08 12.06
N ARG A 143 10.30 -4.42 10.77
CA ARG A 143 11.30 -5.35 10.23
C ARG A 143 11.57 -5.10 8.76
N ALA A 144 12.73 -5.55 8.27
CA ALA A 144 13.03 -5.53 6.84
C ALA A 144 12.24 -6.65 6.12
N ALA A 145 11.02 -6.34 5.74
CA ALA A 145 10.11 -7.27 5.07
C ALA A 145 9.14 -6.56 4.14
N ILE A 146 8.96 -7.10 2.95
CA ILE A 146 7.96 -6.64 1.97
C ILE A 146 7.17 -7.85 1.48
N GLU A 147 5.85 -7.76 1.54
CA GLU A 147 4.92 -8.68 0.91
C GLU A 147 4.58 -8.10 -0.46
N GLN A 148 4.78 -8.85 -1.53
CA GLN A 148 4.47 -8.43 -2.90
C GLN A 148 3.40 -9.34 -3.48
N ARG A 149 2.35 -8.75 -4.03
CA ARG A 149 1.36 -9.43 -4.85
C ARG A 149 1.53 -8.97 -6.29
N VAL A 150 1.79 -9.90 -7.18
CA VAL A 150 2.02 -9.66 -8.61
C VAL A 150 0.88 -10.27 -9.40
N ARG A 151 0.30 -9.50 -10.32
CA ARG A 151 -0.75 -9.98 -11.21
C ARG A 151 -0.14 -10.87 -12.30
N THR A 152 -0.74 -12.02 -12.51
CA THR A 152 -0.38 -12.99 -13.56
C THR A 152 -1.61 -13.34 -14.38
N ASP A 153 -1.44 -14.08 -15.47
CA ASP A 153 -2.56 -14.61 -16.28
C ASP A 153 -3.49 -15.54 -15.50
N HIS A 154 -3.03 -16.05 -14.35
CA HIS A 154 -3.78 -17.00 -13.49
C HIS A 154 -4.28 -16.38 -12.18
N GLY A 155 -4.20 -15.05 -12.05
CA GLY A 155 -4.58 -14.33 -10.83
C GLY A 155 -3.37 -13.69 -10.13
N TRP A 156 -3.44 -13.53 -8.81
CA TRP A 156 -2.41 -12.87 -8.02
C TRP A 156 -1.44 -13.88 -7.40
N GLN A 157 -0.15 -13.69 -7.63
CA GLN A 157 0.93 -14.45 -6.99
C GLN A 157 1.48 -13.66 -5.80
N LEU A 158 1.60 -14.31 -4.63
CA LEU A 158 2.17 -13.74 -3.43
C LEU A 158 3.65 -14.13 -3.30
N ALA A 159 4.51 -13.15 -3.08
CA ALA A 159 5.93 -13.30 -2.78
C ALA A 159 6.28 -12.54 -1.49
N PHE A 160 7.30 -13.01 -0.79
CA PHE A 160 7.81 -12.37 0.41
C PHE A 160 9.32 -12.12 0.28
N HIS A 161 9.73 -10.92 0.62
CA HIS A 161 11.13 -10.48 0.58
C HIS A 161 11.56 -10.09 1.99
N TYR A 162 12.64 -10.69 2.49
CA TYR A 162 13.10 -10.52 3.87
C TYR A 162 14.58 -10.20 3.96
N GLY A 163 14.93 -9.33 4.91
CA GLY A 163 16.29 -8.91 5.17
C GLY A 163 16.79 -7.80 4.26
N LEU A 164 17.76 -7.03 4.73
CA LEU A 164 18.26 -5.87 4.01
C LEU A 164 18.97 -6.22 2.70
N ASP A 165 19.44 -7.46 2.55
CA ASP A 165 20.11 -7.94 1.32
C ASP A 165 19.09 -8.35 0.21
N ALA A 166 17.80 -8.41 0.54
CA ALA A 166 16.78 -8.76 -0.43
C ALA A 166 16.49 -7.61 -1.41
N VAL A 167 16.04 -7.98 -2.60
CA VAL A 167 15.62 -7.04 -3.64
C VAL A 167 14.24 -7.44 -4.14
N VAL A 168 13.31 -6.50 -4.20
CA VAL A 168 11.98 -6.69 -4.79
C VAL A 168 12.05 -6.36 -6.28
N PRO A 169 11.85 -7.32 -7.17
CA PRO A 169 11.76 -7.05 -8.60
C PRO A 169 10.41 -6.41 -8.94
N LEU A 170 10.42 -5.38 -9.77
CA LEU A 170 9.23 -4.69 -10.30
C LEU A 170 9.31 -4.67 -11.84
N PRO A 171 9.19 -5.83 -12.50
CA PRO A 171 9.36 -5.93 -13.94
C PRO A 171 8.31 -5.15 -14.73
N SER A 172 7.12 -4.97 -14.18
CA SER A 172 6.03 -4.17 -14.75
C SER A 172 6.42 -2.71 -15.04
N ILE A 173 7.35 -2.18 -14.24
CA ILE A 173 7.85 -0.81 -14.36
C ILE A 173 9.36 -0.76 -14.66
N GLY A 174 10.00 -1.91 -14.97
CA GLY A 174 11.42 -2.00 -15.30
C GLY A 174 12.37 -1.64 -14.16
N CYS A 175 11.92 -1.74 -12.91
CA CYS A 175 12.67 -1.34 -11.71
C CYS A 175 12.96 -2.52 -10.77
N ALA A 176 13.85 -2.28 -9.82
CA ALA A 176 14.07 -3.16 -8.67
C ALA A 176 14.23 -2.30 -7.41
N LEU A 177 13.73 -2.79 -6.28
CA LEU A 177 13.72 -2.07 -5.02
C LEU A 177 14.52 -2.84 -3.95
N PRO A 178 15.80 -2.49 -3.70
CA PRO A 178 16.60 -3.09 -2.63
C PRO A 178 16.02 -2.73 -1.27
N LEU A 179 15.87 -3.70 -0.37
CA LEU A 179 15.38 -3.43 0.98
C LEU A 179 16.36 -2.55 1.77
N SER A 180 17.67 -2.63 1.50
CA SER A 180 18.66 -1.71 2.08
C SER A 180 18.33 -0.23 1.81
N ASP A 181 17.80 0.07 0.63
CA ASP A 181 17.42 1.44 0.25
C ASP A 181 16.09 1.85 0.87
N VAL A 182 15.10 0.95 0.90
CA VAL A 182 13.79 1.17 1.55
C VAL A 182 13.96 1.50 3.03
N TYR A 183 14.83 0.75 3.71
CA TYR A 183 15.06 0.88 5.15
C TYR A 183 16.27 1.73 5.52
N ASP A 184 16.79 2.56 4.60
CA ASP A 184 17.86 3.52 4.91
C ASP A 184 17.45 4.42 6.09
N ARG A 185 18.28 4.46 7.15
CA ARG A 185 18.05 5.19 8.41
C ARG A 185 16.83 4.72 9.23
N ILE A 186 16.33 3.52 8.98
CA ILE A 186 15.33 2.89 9.85
C ILE A 186 16.06 2.07 10.91
N GLU A 187 15.75 2.36 12.17
CA GLU A 187 16.25 1.60 13.32
C GLU A 187 15.16 0.65 13.80
N PHE A 188 15.42 -0.65 13.72
CA PHE A 188 14.51 -1.66 14.22
C PHE A 188 14.74 -1.89 15.71
N ALA A 189 13.67 -1.97 16.50
CA ALA A 189 13.74 -2.25 17.94
C ALA A 189 14.42 -3.59 18.25
N ASN A 190 14.29 -4.57 17.33
CA ASN A 190 15.01 -5.84 17.40
C ASN A 190 16.05 -5.91 16.26
N PRO A 191 17.37 -6.01 16.57
CA PRO A 191 18.39 -6.14 15.52
C PRO A 191 18.24 -7.35 14.60
N GLN A 192 17.55 -8.40 15.03
CA GLN A 192 17.25 -9.56 14.19
C GLN A 192 16.20 -9.26 13.11
N ALA A 193 15.39 -8.23 13.31
CA ALA A 193 14.38 -7.78 12.35
C ALA A 193 15.00 -7.29 11.01
N ALA A 194 16.26 -6.90 11.02
CA ALA A 194 17.01 -6.54 9.82
C ALA A 194 17.49 -7.74 8.99
N ARG A 195 17.50 -8.96 9.58
CA ARG A 195 18.12 -10.15 8.97
C ARG A 195 17.14 -11.10 8.30
N GLY A 196 15.83 -10.85 8.35
CA GLY A 196 14.82 -11.68 7.67
C GLY A 196 14.69 -13.12 8.15
N SER A 197 15.12 -13.43 9.38
CA SER A 197 15.01 -14.78 9.90
C SER A 197 13.58 -15.07 10.41
N PHE A 198 12.86 -15.95 9.73
CA PHE A 198 11.69 -16.60 10.31
C PHE A 198 12.17 -17.60 11.38
N ARG A 199 11.80 -17.36 12.63
CA ARG A 199 11.71 -18.46 13.59
C ARG A 199 10.40 -19.18 13.31
N ILE A 200 10.49 -20.36 12.69
CA ILE A 200 9.40 -21.34 12.76
C ILE A 200 9.33 -21.72 14.24
N VAL A 201 8.31 -21.23 14.95
CA VAL A 201 7.97 -21.76 16.27
C VAL A 201 7.45 -23.17 16.00
N LYS A 202 8.31 -24.19 16.22
CA LYS A 202 7.82 -25.55 16.32
C LYS A 202 6.97 -25.59 17.58
N GLU A 203 5.66 -25.74 17.41
CA GLU A 203 4.80 -26.19 18.50
C GLU A 203 5.33 -27.55 18.93
N GLU A 204 5.89 -27.63 20.14
CA GLU A 204 6.13 -28.86 20.83
C GLU A 204 4.76 -29.50 21.09
N ARG A 205 4.43 -30.55 20.34
CA ARG A 205 3.29 -31.38 20.68
C ARG A 205 3.61 -32.03 22.04
N GLU A 206 2.94 -31.57 23.09
CA GLU A 206 2.84 -32.29 24.33
C GLU A 206 2.18 -33.66 24.00
N GLU A 207 2.95 -34.75 24.08
CA GLU A 207 2.42 -36.10 24.09
C GLU A 207 1.58 -36.25 25.35
N TYR A 208 0.27 -36.21 25.20
CA TYR A 208 -0.63 -36.71 26.24
C TYR A 208 -0.45 -38.22 26.32
N GLY A 209 0.34 -38.68 27.31
CA GLY A 209 0.38 -40.06 27.72
C GLY A 209 -0.98 -40.47 28.29
N VAL A 210 -1.60 -41.42 27.64
CA VAL A 210 -2.79 -42.10 28.15
C VAL A 210 -2.27 -43.33 28.92
N GLU A 211 -2.45 -43.31 30.25
CA GLU A 211 -2.47 -44.51 31.09
C GLU A 211 -3.86 -45.14 31.12
#